data_3e71f78105882a333e7360b1c58c6996
#
_entry.id   3e71f78105882a333e7360b1c58c6996
#
_cell.length_a   1.000
_cell.length_b   1.000
_cell.length_c   1.000
_cell.angle_alpha   90.00
_cell.angle_beta   90.00
_cell.angle_gamma   90.00
#
_symmetry.space_group_name_H-M   'P 1'
#
loop_
_entity.id
_entity.type
_entity.pdbx_description
1 polymer ?
#
loop_
_entity_poly.entity_id
_entity_poly.type
_entity_poly.pdbx_seq_one_letter_code
_entity_poly.pdbx_strand_id
1 'polypeptide(L)'
;MKKSFAVLLIISIFTNMQAQENKFNLIVGTYTKSCESKGIYVYEFDSNTGDFNLKNTTENITNPSYLTVSNDNKFVYSVSENDKKSSVSAFKFNSKSGKLDFLNHQNTNGMNPCYIINDDKNVITANYSSGNISVLGKNSDGSLTETKQVVQHTGKSINPKRQEAPHAHMVYFSPDKKYVLANDLGTDTVYVYQNNSNSESEVLSLKSSIAIKPGSGPRHLIFSKNGKFVYVLQELDGGITSFRFTNGILKKVSETTVVASDFKGDISAADVHISPDGKFLYATNRGTANDISVFKILKKGILEFIQRTSTLGKGPRNFVIDPTGNFLLVGHQYTNDIVIFKRDATTGSLTATGKNIALCSPVCLVFGK
;
A
#
# COMPACT_ATOMS: atom_id res chain seq x y z
N MET A 1 -58.83 55.55 0.01
CA MET A 1 -57.79 54.91 0.80
C MET A 1 -57.72 53.46 0.37
N LYS A 2 -56.69 53.08 -0.43
CA LYS A 2 -56.43 51.71 -0.88
C LYS A 2 -55.28 51.17 -0.01
N LYS A 3 -55.54 50.16 0.79
CA LYS A 3 -54.53 49.46 1.60
C LYS A 3 -53.95 48.34 0.74
N SER A 4 -52.67 48.46 0.35
CA SER A 4 -51.90 47.40 -0.27
C SER A 4 -51.35 46.47 0.77
N PHE A 5 -51.73 45.18 0.76
CA PHE A 5 -51.13 44.11 1.54
C PHE A 5 -49.92 43.58 0.76
N ALA A 6 -48.74 43.74 1.29
CA ALA A 6 -47.54 43.08 0.79
C ALA A 6 -47.42 41.69 1.44
N VAL A 7 -47.55 40.64 0.66
CA VAL A 7 -47.31 39.25 1.07
C VAL A 7 -45.82 38.98 0.95
N LEU A 8 -45.15 38.79 2.08
CA LEU A 8 -43.74 38.39 2.14
C LEU A 8 -43.65 36.86 1.91
N LEU A 9 -43.19 36.46 0.74
CA LEU A 9 -42.96 35.05 0.41
C LEU A 9 -41.60 34.63 1.00
N ILE A 10 -41.58 33.91 2.13
CA ILE A 10 -40.36 33.31 2.69
C ILE A 10 -40.09 32.05 1.90
N ILE A 11 -39.12 32.10 0.98
CA ILE A 11 -38.56 30.93 0.28
C ILE A 11 -37.56 30.27 1.21
N SER A 12 -37.96 29.19 1.87
CA SER A 12 -37.06 28.30 2.63
C SER A 12 -36.20 27.52 1.64
N ILE A 13 -34.98 27.94 1.45
CA ILE A 13 -33.97 27.16 0.70
C ILE A 13 -33.55 26.00 1.61
N PHE A 14 -34.15 24.82 1.44
CA PHE A 14 -33.60 23.57 1.96
C PHE A 14 -32.36 23.22 1.18
N THR A 15 -31.20 23.60 1.66
CA THR A 15 -29.94 23.02 1.21
C THR A 15 -29.92 21.56 1.69
N ASN A 16 -30.19 20.64 0.77
CA ASN A 16 -29.86 19.23 0.99
C ASN A 16 -28.33 19.15 1.13
N MET A 17 -27.81 19.27 2.35
CA MET A 17 -26.49 18.74 2.66
C MET A 17 -26.58 17.22 2.48
N GLN A 18 -26.19 16.71 1.33
CA GLN A 18 -25.84 15.29 1.20
C GLN A 18 -24.76 15.04 2.24
N ALA A 19 -25.11 14.34 3.31
CA ALA A 19 -24.15 13.81 4.25
C ALA A 19 -23.18 12.95 3.40
N GLN A 20 -21.93 13.37 3.30
CA GLN A 20 -20.90 12.61 2.63
C GLN A 20 -20.88 11.24 3.31
N GLU A 21 -21.14 10.19 2.56
CA GLU A 21 -21.05 8.83 3.09
C GLU A 21 -19.59 8.60 3.50
N ASN A 22 -19.34 8.60 4.80
CA ASN A 22 -18.01 8.35 5.38
C ASN A 22 -17.81 6.86 5.68
N LYS A 23 -18.52 5.99 4.94
CA LYS A 23 -18.42 4.54 5.01
C LYS A 23 -17.69 4.00 3.79
N PHE A 24 -16.63 3.24 4.04
CA PHE A 24 -15.75 2.71 3.00
C PHE A 24 -15.60 1.19 3.14
N ASN A 25 -15.29 0.52 2.04
CA ASN A 25 -14.94 -0.89 2.09
C ASN A 25 -13.45 -1.03 2.42
N LEU A 26 -13.14 -1.59 3.58
CA LEU A 26 -11.80 -2.03 3.96
C LEU A 26 -11.64 -3.48 3.49
N ILE A 27 -10.73 -3.71 2.54
CA ILE A 27 -10.43 -5.03 2.00
C ILE A 27 -9.10 -5.49 2.60
N VAL A 28 -9.11 -6.67 3.23
CA VAL A 28 -7.96 -7.19 3.97
C VAL A 28 -7.49 -8.50 3.38
N GLY A 29 -6.22 -8.55 3.00
CA GLY A 29 -5.51 -9.76 2.60
C GLY A 29 -4.72 -10.35 3.78
N THR A 30 -4.62 -11.68 3.81
CA THR A 30 -4.05 -12.41 4.94
C THR A 30 -3.06 -13.48 4.49
N TYR A 31 -2.22 -13.96 5.41
CA TYR A 31 -1.56 -15.25 5.25
C TYR A 31 -2.50 -16.36 5.74
N THR A 32 -2.80 -17.31 4.85
CA THR A 32 -3.76 -18.41 5.14
C THR A 32 -3.08 -19.67 5.67
N LYS A 33 -1.75 -19.76 5.60
CA LYS A 33 -0.98 -20.92 6.05
C LYS A 33 -0.46 -20.81 7.48
N SER A 34 -0.52 -19.63 8.08
CA SER A 34 0.06 -19.38 9.43
C SER A 34 -0.95 -19.57 10.56
N CYS A 35 -2.23 -19.46 10.27
CA CYS A 35 -3.35 -19.67 11.19
C CYS A 35 -4.66 -19.86 10.40
N GLU A 36 -5.81 -19.99 11.07
CA GLU A 36 -7.10 -20.22 10.42
C GLU A 36 -7.65 -18.95 9.76
N SER A 37 -7.06 -18.54 8.64
CA SER A 37 -7.62 -17.50 7.78
C SER A 37 -8.28 -18.12 6.55
N LYS A 38 -9.41 -17.56 6.15
CA LYS A 38 -10.16 -17.97 4.95
C LYS A 38 -9.64 -17.32 3.65
N GLY A 39 -8.88 -16.23 3.74
CA GLY A 39 -8.32 -15.55 2.57
C GLY A 39 -8.49 -14.02 2.59
N ILE A 40 -9.47 -13.49 1.86
CA ILE A 40 -9.73 -12.04 1.77
C ILE A 40 -11.01 -11.70 2.54
N TYR A 41 -10.95 -10.64 3.34
CA TYR A 41 -12.09 -10.14 4.12
C TYR A 41 -12.44 -8.74 3.67
N VAL A 42 -13.74 -8.42 3.62
CA VAL A 42 -14.24 -7.08 3.31
C VAL A 42 -15.09 -6.58 4.47
N TYR A 43 -14.69 -5.48 5.06
CA TYR A 43 -15.40 -4.80 6.13
C TYR A 43 -16.00 -3.49 5.61
N GLU A 44 -17.16 -3.09 6.12
CA GLU A 44 -17.59 -1.70 6.12
C GLU A 44 -16.89 -0.98 7.26
N PHE A 45 -16.21 0.12 6.97
CA PHE A 45 -15.53 0.97 7.94
C PHE A 45 -16.15 2.36 7.95
N ASP A 46 -16.53 2.85 9.13
CA ASP A 46 -17.07 4.20 9.32
C ASP A 46 -15.95 5.17 9.72
N SER A 47 -15.57 6.07 8.82
CA SER A 47 -14.52 7.08 9.04
C SER A 47 -14.92 8.24 9.98
N ASN A 48 -16.16 8.28 10.52
CA ASN A 48 -16.53 9.22 11.57
C ASN A 48 -16.25 8.64 12.95
N THR A 49 -16.54 7.35 13.13
CA THR A 49 -16.52 6.68 14.44
C THR A 49 -15.38 5.70 14.62
N GLY A 50 -14.80 5.22 13.51
CA GLY A 50 -13.84 4.10 13.51
C GLY A 50 -14.50 2.75 13.78
N ASP A 51 -15.83 2.64 13.64
CA ASP A 51 -16.55 1.36 13.71
C ASP A 51 -16.40 0.56 12.43
N PHE A 52 -16.58 -0.75 12.55
CA PHE A 52 -16.43 -1.67 11.42
C PHE A 52 -17.41 -2.83 11.53
N ASN A 53 -17.84 -3.35 10.38
CA ASN A 53 -18.68 -4.52 10.30
C ASN A 53 -18.20 -5.42 9.16
N LEU A 54 -18.07 -6.74 9.40
CA LEU A 54 -17.73 -7.70 8.35
C LEU A 54 -18.89 -7.78 7.35
N LYS A 55 -18.59 -7.54 6.06
CA LYS A 55 -19.55 -7.65 4.96
C LYS A 55 -19.45 -8.99 4.24
N ASN A 56 -18.22 -9.42 3.97
CA ASN A 56 -17.98 -10.63 3.17
C ASN A 56 -16.61 -11.23 3.44
N THR A 57 -16.48 -12.52 3.14
CA THR A 57 -15.23 -13.28 3.17
C THR A 57 -15.11 -14.08 1.88
N THR A 58 -13.92 -14.05 1.26
CA THR A 58 -13.60 -14.82 0.05
C THR A 58 -12.63 -15.92 0.42
N GLU A 59 -13.05 -17.18 0.20
CA GLU A 59 -12.31 -18.38 0.57
C GLU A 59 -11.54 -18.97 -0.63
N ASN A 60 -10.75 -20.02 -0.38
CA ASN A 60 -10.03 -20.80 -1.40
C ASN A 60 -8.98 -20.00 -2.18
N ILE A 61 -8.37 -19.01 -1.55
CA ILE A 61 -7.21 -18.27 -2.06
C ILE A 61 -6.04 -18.44 -1.11
N THR A 62 -4.89 -18.84 -1.64
CA THR A 62 -3.69 -19.09 -0.83
C THR A 62 -2.89 -17.80 -0.64
N ASN A 63 -2.64 -17.42 0.61
CA ASN A 63 -1.81 -16.29 0.99
C ASN A 63 -2.05 -15.05 0.09
N PRO A 64 -3.27 -14.46 0.07
CA PRO A 64 -3.53 -13.20 -0.63
C PRO A 64 -2.87 -12.04 0.12
N SER A 65 -1.54 -12.02 0.10
CA SER A 65 -0.72 -11.16 0.97
C SER A 65 -0.63 -9.72 0.50
N TYR A 66 -1.01 -9.42 -0.74
CA TYR A 66 -1.16 -8.06 -1.25
C TYR A 66 -2.29 -7.95 -2.26
N LEU A 67 -3.02 -6.82 -2.19
CA LEU A 67 -4.23 -6.56 -2.96
C LEU A 67 -4.14 -5.19 -3.64
N THR A 68 -4.81 -5.06 -4.78
CA THR A 68 -5.05 -3.75 -5.41
C THR A 68 -6.48 -3.68 -5.96
N VAL A 69 -7.11 -2.51 -5.84
CA VAL A 69 -8.46 -2.25 -6.35
C VAL A 69 -8.34 -1.47 -7.66
N SER A 70 -9.16 -1.79 -8.66
CA SER A 70 -9.21 -1.04 -9.92
C SER A 70 -9.69 0.40 -9.69
N ASN A 71 -9.29 1.33 -10.58
CA ASN A 71 -9.64 2.75 -10.46
C ASN A 71 -11.16 3.00 -10.45
N ASP A 72 -11.94 2.17 -11.15
CA ASP A 72 -13.39 2.23 -11.23
C ASP A 72 -14.10 1.45 -10.12
N ASN A 73 -13.34 0.88 -9.18
CA ASN A 73 -13.86 0.13 -8.03
C ASN A 73 -14.64 -1.16 -8.38
N LYS A 74 -14.48 -1.68 -9.60
CA LYS A 74 -15.21 -2.88 -10.06
C LYS A 74 -14.46 -4.17 -9.89
N PHE A 75 -13.13 -4.10 -9.72
CA PHE A 75 -12.28 -5.28 -9.67
C PHE A 75 -11.26 -5.19 -8.53
N VAL A 76 -10.94 -6.35 -7.96
CA VAL A 76 -9.84 -6.53 -7.02
C VAL A 76 -8.89 -7.57 -7.61
N TYR A 77 -7.60 -7.29 -7.53
CA TYR A 77 -6.53 -8.21 -7.92
C TYR A 77 -5.71 -8.55 -6.69
N SER A 78 -5.40 -9.83 -6.53
CA SER A 78 -4.65 -10.35 -5.39
C SER A 78 -3.50 -11.20 -5.84
N VAL A 79 -2.34 -11.02 -5.22
CA VAL A 79 -1.27 -12.00 -5.32
C VAL A 79 -1.63 -13.28 -4.56
N SER A 80 -0.96 -14.38 -4.91
CA SER A 80 -0.98 -15.64 -4.17
C SER A 80 0.46 -16.08 -3.95
N GLU A 81 0.98 -15.87 -2.73
CA GLU A 81 2.33 -16.33 -2.36
C GLU A 81 2.31 -17.84 -2.13
N ASN A 82 2.73 -18.60 -3.14
CA ASN A 82 2.68 -20.08 -3.10
C ASN A 82 3.84 -20.74 -3.84
N ASP A 83 5.05 -20.25 -3.61
CA ASP A 83 6.29 -20.73 -4.21
C ASP A 83 6.18 -20.86 -5.75
N LYS A 84 6.45 -22.04 -6.30
CA LYS A 84 6.35 -22.32 -7.75
C LYS A 84 4.91 -22.26 -8.30
N LYS A 85 3.89 -22.25 -7.44
CA LYS A 85 2.46 -22.13 -7.81
C LYS A 85 1.93 -20.71 -7.59
N SER A 86 2.83 -19.73 -7.53
CA SER A 86 2.47 -18.31 -7.36
C SER A 86 1.68 -17.78 -8.54
N SER A 87 0.67 -16.99 -8.25
CA SER A 87 -0.27 -16.46 -9.25
C SER A 87 -0.80 -15.08 -8.85
N VAL A 88 -1.51 -14.45 -9.77
CA VAL A 88 -2.43 -13.34 -9.52
C VAL A 88 -3.84 -13.82 -9.78
N SER A 89 -4.74 -13.55 -8.85
CA SER A 89 -6.19 -13.80 -8.98
C SER A 89 -6.94 -12.51 -9.24
N ALA A 90 -7.92 -12.55 -10.14
CA ALA A 90 -8.83 -11.46 -10.45
C ALA A 90 -10.22 -11.74 -9.90
N PHE A 91 -10.85 -10.70 -9.35
CA PHE A 91 -12.21 -10.77 -8.80
C PHE A 91 -13.03 -9.60 -9.29
N LYS A 92 -14.30 -9.85 -9.62
CA LYS A 92 -15.32 -8.80 -9.76
C LYS A 92 -15.76 -8.37 -8.36
N PHE A 93 -15.71 -7.07 -8.10
CA PHE A 93 -16.04 -6.52 -6.79
C PHE A 93 -17.41 -5.85 -6.79
N ASN A 94 -18.25 -6.24 -5.85
CA ASN A 94 -19.51 -5.58 -5.56
C ASN A 94 -19.36 -4.75 -4.28
N SER A 95 -19.17 -3.45 -4.42
CA SER A 95 -18.93 -2.55 -3.28
C SER A 95 -20.10 -2.46 -2.29
N LYS A 96 -21.35 -2.71 -2.73
CA LYS A 96 -22.52 -2.68 -1.85
C LYS A 96 -22.55 -3.88 -0.89
N SER A 97 -22.29 -5.09 -1.39
CA SER A 97 -22.30 -6.31 -0.58
C SER A 97 -20.93 -6.69 -0.03
N GLY A 98 -19.84 -6.11 -0.53
CA GLY A 98 -18.48 -6.53 -0.24
C GLY A 98 -18.04 -7.82 -0.95
N LYS A 99 -18.90 -8.39 -1.81
CA LYS A 99 -18.64 -9.69 -2.46
C LYS A 99 -17.54 -9.58 -3.51
N LEU A 100 -16.65 -10.56 -3.52
CA LEU A 100 -15.62 -10.78 -4.54
C LEU A 100 -15.98 -12.04 -5.32
N ASP A 101 -16.40 -11.89 -6.57
CA ASP A 101 -16.67 -13.01 -7.48
C ASP A 101 -15.41 -13.34 -8.27
N PHE A 102 -14.88 -14.55 -8.10
CA PHE A 102 -13.67 -14.99 -8.80
C PHE A 102 -13.87 -15.02 -10.32
N LEU A 103 -12.94 -14.42 -11.06
CA LEU A 103 -12.92 -14.40 -12.53
C LEU A 103 -11.96 -15.44 -13.07
N ASN A 104 -10.68 -15.29 -12.78
CA ASN A 104 -9.63 -16.23 -13.14
C ASN A 104 -8.36 -15.98 -12.31
N HIS A 105 -7.37 -16.82 -12.49
CA HIS A 105 -6.01 -16.58 -12.04
C HIS A 105 -5.01 -16.84 -13.16
N GLN A 106 -3.84 -16.19 -13.10
CA GLN A 106 -2.74 -16.37 -14.03
C GLN A 106 -1.42 -16.51 -13.29
N ASN A 107 -0.52 -17.32 -13.84
CA ASN A 107 0.81 -17.50 -13.30
C ASN A 107 1.62 -16.18 -13.44
N THR A 108 2.38 -15.82 -12.43
CA THR A 108 3.27 -14.64 -12.48
C THR A 108 4.57 -14.93 -13.25
N ASN A 109 4.92 -16.17 -13.55
CA ASN A 109 6.25 -16.58 -14.02
C ASN A 109 7.37 -16.08 -13.09
N GLY A 110 7.05 -15.97 -11.80
CA GLY A 110 7.92 -15.61 -10.70
C GLY A 110 7.45 -16.26 -9.40
N MET A 111 8.25 -16.25 -8.35
CA MET A 111 7.94 -16.88 -7.07
C MET A 111 7.70 -15.83 -5.98
N ASN A 112 6.67 -16.11 -5.16
CA ASN A 112 6.27 -15.32 -3.99
C ASN A 112 6.06 -13.83 -4.32
N PRO A 113 5.04 -13.50 -5.18
CA PRO A 113 4.66 -12.12 -5.42
C PRO A 113 4.17 -11.50 -4.12
N CYS A 114 4.81 -10.39 -3.70
CA CYS A 114 4.53 -9.74 -2.41
C CYS A 114 3.99 -8.32 -2.56
N TYR A 115 3.88 -7.83 -3.78
CA TYR A 115 3.28 -6.53 -4.10
C TYR A 115 2.60 -6.55 -5.45
N ILE A 116 1.50 -5.78 -5.61
CA ILE A 116 0.71 -5.71 -6.83
C ILE A 116 0.14 -4.31 -7.03
N ILE A 117 0.23 -3.82 -8.26
CA ILE A 117 -0.44 -2.59 -8.73
C ILE A 117 -1.23 -2.87 -10.00
N ASN A 118 -2.15 -1.98 -10.35
CA ASN A 118 -2.88 -2.06 -11.62
C ASN A 118 -3.13 -0.68 -12.23
N ASP A 119 -3.13 -0.63 -13.55
CA ASP A 119 -3.71 0.46 -14.34
C ASP A 119 -4.91 -0.05 -15.15
N ASP A 120 -5.36 0.69 -16.16
CA ASP A 120 -6.54 0.30 -16.94
C ASP A 120 -6.27 -0.90 -17.87
N LYS A 121 -5.02 -1.20 -18.20
CA LYS A 121 -4.58 -2.22 -19.16
C LYS A 121 -3.85 -3.40 -18.54
N ASN A 122 -3.14 -3.17 -17.43
CA ASN A 122 -2.20 -4.15 -16.90
C ASN A 122 -2.32 -4.30 -15.38
N VAL A 123 -1.87 -5.45 -14.92
CA VAL A 123 -1.53 -5.74 -13.52
C VAL A 123 -0.03 -6.03 -13.46
N ILE A 124 0.67 -5.44 -12.49
CA ILE A 124 2.12 -5.56 -12.35
C ILE A 124 2.44 -6.05 -10.94
N THR A 125 3.29 -7.08 -10.83
CA THR A 125 3.69 -7.67 -9.54
C THR A 125 5.20 -7.60 -9.33
N ALA A 126 5.61 -7.46 -8.08
CA ALA A 126 6.98 -7.72 -7.64
C ALA A 126 7.05 -9.13 -7.02
N ASN A 127 7.92 -9.98 -7.54
CA ASN A 127 8.09 -11.36 -7.10
C ASN A 127 9.37 -11.47 -6.27
N TYR A 128 9.21 -11.62 -4.95
CA TYR A 128 10.31 -11.52 -3.99
C TYR A 128 11.36 -12.60 -4.20
N SER A 129 10.95 -13.89 -4.20
CA SER A 129 11.90 -15.01 -4.19
C SER A 129 12.61 -15.23 -5.53
N SER A 130 12.01 -14.81 -6.65
CA SER A 130 12.67 -14.87 -7.97
C SER A 130 13.36 -13.56 -8.36
N GLY A 131 13.17 -12.47 -7.62
CA GLY A 131 13.80 -11.18 -7.88
C GLY A 131 13.44 -10.59 -9.25
N ASN A 132 12.17 -10.72 -9.65
CA ASN A 132 11.70 -10.21 -10.94
C ASN A 132 10.35 -9.48 -10.81
N ILE A 133 9.96 -8.80 -11.87
CA ILE A 133 8.67 -8.12 -12.02
C ILE A 133 7.91 -8.81 -13.14
N SER A 134 6.61 -9.06 -12.91
CA SER A 134 5.73 -9.62 -13.95
C SER A 134 4.63 -8.65 -14.33
N VAL A 135 4.34 -8.58 -15.62
CA VAL A 135 3.25 -7.78 -16.19
C VAL A 135 2.23 -8.71 -16.84
N LEU A 136 0.98 -8.62 -16.40
CA LEU A 136 -0.16 -9.35 -16.94
C LEU A 136 -1.13 -8.36 -17.59
N GLY A 137 -1.75 -8.72 -18.70
CA GLY A 137 -2.80 -7.89 -19.31
C GLY A 137 -4.14 -8.06 -18.61
N LYS A 138 -5.04 -7.10 -18.87
CA LYS A 138 -6.43 -7.13 -18.39
C LYS A 138 -7.38 -7.19 -19.58
N ASN A 139 -8.36 -8.08 -19.51
CA ASN A 139 -9.51 -8.11 -20.41
C ASN A 139 -10.57 -7.08 -19.99
N SER A 140 -11.51 -6.77 -20.87
CA SER A 140 -12.58 -5.80 -20.60
C SER A 140 -13.54 -6.20 -19.47
N ASP A 141 -13.66 -7.51 -19.20
CA ASP A 141 -14.44 -8.06 -18.08
C ASP A 141 -13.69 -8.07 -16.74
N GLY A 142 -12.44 -7.62 -16.72
CA GLY A 142 -11.57 -7.56 -15.56
C GLY A 142 -10.73 -8.82 -15.33
N SER A 143 -10.93 -9.90 -16.09
CA SER A 143 -10.09 -11.09 -16.04
C SER A 143 -8.67 -10.80 -16.56
N LEU A 144 -7.71 -11.64 -16.19
CA LEU A 144 -6.30 -11.49 -16.55
C LEU A 144 -5.96 -12.31 -17.81
N THR A 145 -5.10 -11.76 -18.65
CA THR A 145 -4.38 -12.53 -19.67
C THR A 145 -3.17 -13.23 -19.05
N GLU A 146 -2.52 -14.09 -19.81
CA GLU A 146 -1.21 -14.63 -19.45
C GLU A 146 -0.18 -13.50 -19.25
N THR A 147 0.93 -13.83 -18.57
CA THR A 147 2.04 -12.90 -18.35
C THR A 147 2.63 -12.45 -19.70
N LYS A 148 2.56 -11.15 -19.94
CA LYS A 148 3.08 -10.51 -21.17
C LYS A 148 4.59 -10.27 -21.11
N GLN A 149 5.09 -9.89 -19.91
CA GLN A 149 6.49 -9.52 -19.72
C GLN A 149 6.97 -9.97 -18.34
N VAL A 150 8.21 -10.45 -18.29
CA VAL A 150 8.97 -10.66 -17.05
C VAL A 150 10.25 -9.85 -17.15
N VAL A 151 10.49 -8.99 -16.16
CA VAL A 151 11.71 -8.19 -16.03
C VAL A 151 12.55 -8.78 -14.90
N GLN A 152 13.65 -9.46 -15.26
CA GLN A 152 14.55 -10.08 -14.29
C GLN A 152 15.56 -9.06 -13.78
N HIS A 153 15.65 -8.87 -12.47
CA HIS A 153 16.77 -8.16 -11.83
C HIS A 153 17.97 -9.09 -11.68
N THR A 154 19.16 -8.50 -11.57
CA THR A 154 20.42 -9.22 -11.37
C THR A 154 21.27 -8.53 -10.33
N GLY A 155 22.17 -9.28 -9.68
CA GLY A 155 23.06 -8.75 -8.65
C GLY A 155 22.75 -9.29 -7.26
N LYS A 156 23.43 -8.72 -6.29
CA LYS A 156 23.34 -9.04 -4.86
C LYS A 156 23.90 -7.88 -4.04
N SER A 157 23.80 -7.94 -2.70
CA SER A 157 24.43 -6.98 -1.83
C SER A 157 25.14 -7.65 -0.63
N ILE A 158 25.46 -6.88 0.39
CA ILE A 158 26.43 -7.30 1.44
C ILE A 158 25.86 -8.25 2.49
N ASN A 159 24.54 -8.35 2.64
CA ASN A 159 23.93 -9.25 3.62
C ASN A 159 23.76 -10.65 3.02
N PRO A 160 24.56 -11.65 3.45
CA PRO A 160 24.56 -12.96 2.81
C PRO A 160 23.29 -13.80 3.07
N LYS A 161 22.45 -13.39 4.01
CA LYS A 161 21.19 -14.09 4.33
C LYS A 161 19.96 -13.46 3.72
N ARG A 162 20.04 -12.20 3.34
CA ARG A 162 18.89 -11.41 2.90
C ARG A 162 19.12 -10.75 1.53
N GLN A 163 20.34 -10.79 1.00
CA GLN A 163 20.74 -10.10 -0.22
C GLN A 163 21.69 -10.95 -1.06
N GLU A 164 21.56 -12.27 -0.98
CA GLU A 164 22.33 -13.24 -1.79
C GLU A 164 21.94 -13.23 -3.27
N ALA A 165 20.73 -12.73 -3.58
CA ALA A 165 20.14 -12.60 -4.90
C ALA A 165 19.21 -11.38 -4.95
N PRO A 166 18.68 -10.99 -6.12
CA PRO A 166 17.63 -9.97 -6.19
C PRO A 166 16.36 -10.41 -5.46
N HIS A 167 15.72 -9.45 -4.79
CA HIS A 167 14.46 -9.61 -4.08
C HIS A 167 13.55 -8.41 -4.35
N ALA A 168 12.88 -8.42 -5.51
CA ALA A 168 11.93 -7.36 -5.88
C ALA A 168 10.77 -7.34 -4.87
N HIS A 169 10.65 -6.25 -4.10
CA HIS A 169 9.69 -6.18 -3.00
C HIS A 169 8.49 -5.28 -3.26
N MET A 170 8.63 -4.28 -4.09
CA MET A 170 7.55 -3.36 -4.42
C MET A 170 7.66 -2.86 -5.85
N VAL A 171 6.51 -2.67 -6.48
CA VAL A 171 6.33 -1.87 -7.70
C VAL A 171 5.33 -0.74 -7.41
N TYR A 172 5.56 0.45 -7.96
CA TYR A 172 4.70 1.60 -7.69
C TYR A 172 4.66 2.57 -8.86
N PHE A 173 3.46 3.03 -9.24
CA PHE A 173 3.33 4.04 -10.31
C PHE A 173 3.79 5.42 -9.83
N SER A 174 4.45 6.17 -10.72
CA SER A 174 4.48 7.63 -10.57
C SER A 174 3.05 8.19 -10.65
N PRO A 175 2.76 9.36 -10.02
CA PRO A 175 1.41 9.91 -10.01
C PRO A 175 0.79 10.14 -11.40
N ASP A 176 1.62 10.43 -12.40
CA ASP A 176 1.22 10.58 -13.80
C ASP A 176 1.19 9.25 -14.60
N LYS A 177 1.49 8.14 -13.94
CA LYS A 177 1.57 6.77 -14.47
C LYS A 177 2.56 6.60 -15.64
N LYS A 178 3.42 7.56 -15.92
CA LYS A 178 4.45 7.44 -16.97
C LYS A 178 5.59 6.52 -16.59
N TYR A 179 5.78 6.29 -15.29
CA TYR A 179 6.86 5.48 -14.76
C TYR A 179 6.34 4.47 -13.74
N VAL A 180 7.04 3.33 -13.66
CA VAL A 180 6.94 2.37 -12.56
C VAL A 180 8.27 2.34 -11.85
N LEU A 181 8.25 2.54 -10.54
CA LEU A 181 9.41 2.37 -9.68
C LEU A 181 9.36 0.98 -9.04
N ALA A 182 10.51 0.33 -8.91
CA ALA A 182 10.63 -0.97 -8.26
C ALA A 182 11.76 -0.95 -7.24
N ASN A 183 11.46 -1.34 -6.01
CA ASN A 183 12.44 -1.56 -4.96
C ASN A 183 12.92 -3.01 -5.04
N ASP A 184 14.23 -3.18 -5.07
CA ASP A 184 14.86 -4.50 -4.92
C ASP A 184 15.69 -4.53 -3.65
N LEU A 185 15.16 -5.25 -2.67
CA LEU A 185 15.78 -5.40 -1.35
C LEU A 185 17.14 -6.14 -1.45
N GLY A 186 17.21 -7.13 -2.32
CA GLY A 186 18.39 -7.99 -2.46
C GLY A 186 19.58 -7.28 -3.10
N THR A 187 19.34 -6.29 -3.96
CA THR A 187 20.41 -5.58 -4.68
C THR A 187 20.66 -4.16 -4.16
N ASP A 188 19.97 -3.73 -3.09
CA ASP A 188 20.00 -2.35 -2.59
C ASP A 188 19.74 -1.30 -3.69
N THR A 189 18.79 -1.59 -4.60
CA THR A 189 18.56 -0.75 -5.78
C THR A 189 17.09 -0.35 -5.91
N VAL A 190 16.86 0.90 -6.31
CA VAL A 190 15.56 1.36 -6.81
C VAL A 190 15.66 1.50 -8.33
N TYR A 191 14.89 0.72 -9.05
CA TYR A 191 14.77 0.77 -10.50
C TYR A 191 13.63 1.70 -10.91
N VAL A 192 13.77 2.41 -12.01
CA VAL A 192 12.73 3.25 -12.62
C VAL A 192 12.53 2.79 -14.06
N TYR A 193 11.32 2.37 -14.37
CA TYR A 193 10.93 1.92 -15.71
C TYR A 193 10.02 2.97 -16.35
N GLN A 194 10.20 3.19 -17.66
CA GLN A 194 9.18 3.84 -18.48
C GLN A 194 7.98 2.89 -18.57
N ASN A 195 6.77 3.40 -18.35
CA ASN A 195 5.53 2.63 -18.46
C ASN A 195 4.91 2.85 -19.85
N ASN A 196 5.00 1.84 -20.69
CA ASN A 196 4.37 1.80 -22.00
C ASN A 196 3.10 0.96 -21.93
N SER A 197 2.12 1.40 -21.16
CA SER A 197 0.92 0.64 -20.76
C SER A 197 0.13 0.02 -21.93
N ASN A 198 0.23 0.58 -23.14
CA ASN A 198 -0.43 0.06 -24.35
C ASN A 198 0.40 -0.97 -25.13
N SER A 199 1.64 -1.26 -24.71
CA SER A 199 2.47 -2.27 -25.36
C SER A 199 1.96 -3.69 -25.08
N GLU A 200 2.06 -4.58 -26.08
CA GLU A 200 1.66 -5.97 -25.91
C GLU A 200 2.78 -6.86 -25.37
N SER A 201 4.05 -6.42 -25.40
CA SER A 201 5.19 -7.24 -24.99
C SER A 201 6.22 -6.50 -24.14
N GLU A 202 6.44 -5.20 -24.36
CA GLU A 202 7.41 -4.39 -23.63
C GLU A 202 6.72 -3.23 -22.92
N VAL A 203 5.97 -3.56 -21.88
CA VAL A 203 5.25 -2.57 -21.04
C VAL A 203 6.24 -1.77 -20.19
N LEU A 204 7.25 -2.43 -19.64
CA LEU A 204 8.28 -1.82 -18.81
C LEU A 204 9.63 -1.83 -19.53
N SER A 205 10.20 -0.66 -19.79
CA SER A 205 11.58 -0.49 -20.29
C SER A 205 12.41 0.30 -19.28
N LEU A 206 13.61 -0.18 -18.96
CA LEU A 206 14.46 0.43 -17.94
C LEU A 206 14.85 1.86 -18.36
N LYS A 207 14.51 2.83 -17.50
CA LYS A 207 14.84 4.24 -17.68
C LYS A 207 16.07 4.65 -16.88
N SER A 208 16.15 4.25 -15.62
CA SER A 208 17.26 4.54 -14.70
C SER A 208 17.22 3.63 -13.48
N SER A 209 18.30 3.62 -12.74
CA SER A 209 18.35 3.01 -11.41
C SER A 209 19.20 3.85 -10.47
N ILE A 210 18.99 3.68 -9.17
CA ILE A 210 19.83 4.30 -8.15
C ILE A 210 20.10 3.30 -7.03
N ALA A 211 21.37 3.19 -6.63
CA ALA A 211 21.77 2.39 -5.50
C ALA A 211 21.42 3.10 -4.18
N ILE A 212 20.93 2.32 -3.22
CA ILE A 212 20.80 2.69 -1.82
C ILE A 212 22.07 2.27 -1.09
N LYS A 213 22.27 2.72 0.14
CA LYS A 213 23.38 2.30 0.98
C LYS A 213 23.42 0.76 1.08
N PRO A 214 24.57 0.12 0.83
CA PRO A 214 24.69 -1.34 0.92
C PRO A 214 24.25 -1.89 2.28
N GLY A 215 23.43 -2.94 2.26
CA GLY A 215 22.88 -3.57 3.46
C GLY A 215 21.58 -2.96 3.98
N SER A 216 21.04 -1.95 3.33
CA SER A 216 19.82 -1.26 3.79
C SER A 216 18.53 -1.97 3.38
N GLY A 217 18.46 -2.59 2.20
CA GLY A 217 17.32 -3.33 1.68
C GLY A 217 16.07 -2.47 1.43
N PRO A 218 16.00 -1.71 0.31
CA PRO A 218 14.83 -0.91 -0.03
C PRO A 218 13.59 -1.81 -0.18
N ARG A 219 12.55 -1.50 0.59
CA ARG A 219 11.35 -2.34 0.69
C ARG A 219 10.13 -1.68 0.08
N HIS A 220 9.63 -0.64 0.69
CA HIS A 220 8.47 0.12 0.23
C HIS A 220 8.84 1.57 -0.08
N LEU A 221 8.06 2.20 -0.97
CA LEU A 221 8.22 3.60 -1.31
C LEU A 221 6.86 4.29 -1.46
N ILE A 222 6.86 5.61 -1.32
CA ILE A 222 5.68 6.43 -1.55
C ILE A 222 6.08 7.76 -2.20
N PHE A 223 5.26 8.23 -3.14
CA PHE A 223 5.41 9.59 -3.70
C PHE A 223 4.76 10.63 -2.79
N SER A 224 5.39 11.80 -2.69
CA SER A 224 4.69 12.99 -2.19
C SER A 224 3.45 13.29 -3.04
N LYS A 225 2.43 13.89 -2.44
CA LYS A 225 1.15 14.20 -3.12
C LYS A 225 1.32 14.99 -4.43
N ASN A 226 2.35 15.85 -4.52
CA ASN A 226 2.66 16.62 -5.72
C ASN A 226 3.57 15.90 -6.72
N GLY A 227 3.93 14.64 -6.48
CA GLY A 227 4.76 13.81 -7.34
C GLY A 227 6.24 14.20 -7.44
N LYS A 228 6.69 15.22 -6.70
CA LYS A 228 8.05 15.76 -6.83
C LYS A 228 9.09 15.03 -5.99
N PHE A 229 8.66 14.30 -4.97
CA PHE A 229 9.55 13.57 -4.05
C PHE A 229 9.10 12.13 -3.89
N VAL A 230 10.07 11.25 -3.65
CA VAL A 230 9.89 9.83 -3.36
C VAL A 230 10.58 9.53 -2.03
N TYR A 231 9.91 8.80 -1.17
CA TYR A 231 10.44 8.34 0.11
C TYR A 231 10.55 6.83 0.06
N VAL A 232 11.76 6.32 0.21
CA VAL A 232 12.09 4.89 0.15
C VAL A 232 12.41 4.42 1.56
N LEU A 233 11.62 3.49 2.09
CA LEU A 233 11.82 2.84 3.37
C LEU A 233 12.70 1.60 3.17
N GLN A 234 13.76 1.47 3.98
CA GLN A 234 14.67 0.34 3.97
C GLN A 234 14.34 -0.64 5.10
N GLU A 235 14.21 -1.92 4.77
CA GLU A 235 13.81 -2.96 5.73
C GLU A 235 14.88 -3.24 6.77
N LEU A 236 16.16 -3.33 6.33
CA LEU A 236 17.22 -3.97 7.12
C LEU A 236 17.88 -3.03 8.13
N ASP A 237 17.88 -1.72 7.88
CA ASP A 237 18.45 -0.71 8.76
C ASP A 237 17.43 0.34 9.26
N GLY A 238 16.18 0.26 8.80
CA GLY A 238 15.11 1.19 9.18
C GLY A 238 15.28 2.61 8.64
N GLY A 239 16.16 2.81 7.67
CA GLY A 239 16.36 4.09 7.03
C GLY A 239 15.18 4.52 6.15
N ILE A 240 15.02 5.83 5.96
CA ILE A 240 14.16 6.42 4.94
C ILE A 240 15.01 7.38 4.11
N THR A 241 15.21 7.06 2.83
CA THR A 241 15.87 7.97 1.90
C THR A 241 14.85 8.77 1.11
N SER A 242 14.97 10.10 1.17
CA SER A 242 14.16 11.04 0.38
C SER A 242 14.86 11.36 -0.92
N PHE A 243 14.14 11.23 -2.04
CA PHE A 243 14.63 11.59 -3.37
C PHE A 243 13.75 12.67 -4.00
N ARG A 244 14.38 13.56 -4.78
CA ARG A 244 13.69 14.36 -5.78
C ARG A 244 13.49 13.50 -7.03
N PHE A 245 12.26 13.46 -7.55
CA PHE A 245 11.92 12.77 -8.79
C PHE A 245 11.66 13.76 -9.91
N THR A 246 12.29 13.54 -11.05
CA THR A 246 12.10 14.38 -12.25
C THR A 246 12.32 13.54 -13.50
N ASN A 247 11.29 13.39 -14.34
CA ASN A 247 11.37 12.70 -15.63
C ASN A 247 12.04 11.31 -15.57
N GLY A 248 11.67 10.52 -14.57
CA GLY A 248 12.21 9.17 -14.38
C GLY A 248 13.58 9.10 -13.72
N ILE A 249 14.11 10.22 -13.20
CA ILE A 249 15.41 10.28 -12.51
C ILE A 249 15.20 10.59 -11.04
N LEU A 250 15.85 9.83 -10.16
CA LEU A 250 15.91 10.03 -8.73
C LEU A 250 17.21 10.74 -8.34
N LYS A 251 17.12 11.82 -7.56
CA LYS A 251 18.26 12.51 -6.96
C LYS A 251 18.08 12.59 -5.45
N LYS A 252 19.01 12.00 -4.68
CA LYS A 252 18.98 12.00 -3.21
C LYS A 252 18.91 13.42 -2.65
N VAL A 253 18.04 13.60 -1.64
CA VAL A 253 17.80 14.86 -0.93
C VAL A 253 18.28 14.75 0.52
N SER A 254 17.78 13.77 1.25
CA SER A 254 18.08 13.58 2.67
C SER A 254 17.86 12.13 3.10
N GLU A 255 18.28 11.81 4.30
CA GLU A 255 18.01 10.55 4.97
C GLU A 255 17.54 10.79 6.40
N THR A 256 16.70 9.90 6.90
CA THR A 256 16.28 9.81 8.30
C THR A 256 16.05 8.34 8.65
N THR A 257 15.55 8.04 9.85
CA THR A 257 15.31 6.65 10.27
C THR A 257 14.07 6.52 11.13
N VAL A 258 13.41 5.36 11.06
CA VAL A 258 12.33 4.96 11.99
C VAL A 258 12.89 4.38 13.31
N VAL A 259 14.20 4.18 13.41
CA VAL A 259 14.85 3.56 14.57
C VAL A 259 15.24 4.61 15.59
N ALA A 260 14.95 4.38 16.87
CA ALA A 260 15.43 5.24 17.95
C ALA A 260 16.95 5.09 18.11
N SER A 261 17.64 6.18 18.46
CA SER A 261 19.11 6.21 18.57
C SER A 261 19.67 5.23 19.62
N ASP A 262 18.88 4.90 20.64
CA ASP A 262 19.20 3.99 21.73
C ASP A 262 18.65 2.56 21.55
N PHE A 263 17.94 2.30 20.45
CA PHE A 263 17.34 0.99 20.17
C PHE A 263 18.42 -0.06 19.89
N LYS A 264 18.30 -1.22 20.54
CA LYS A 264 19.26 -2.33 20.44
C LYS A 264 18.65 -3.64 19.94
N GLY A 265 17.38 -3.60 19.53
CA GLY A 265 16.65 -4.78 19.06
C GLY A 265 16.80 -5.04 17.57
N ASP A 266 16.05 -6.02 17.08
CA ASP A 266 15.99 -6.37 15.67
C ASP A 266 15.18 -5.33 14.89
N ILE A 267 15.74 -4.89 13.77
CA ILE A 267 15.12 -3.94 12.84
C ILE A 267 14.50 -4.72 11.67
N SER A 268 13.25 -4.39 11.32
CA SER A 268 12.59 -4.93 10.14
C SER A 268 11.50 -3.96 9.71
N ALA A 269 11.89 -2.78 9.19
CA ALA A 269 10.93 -1.78 8.75
C ALA A 269 10.03 -2.34 7.63
N ALA A 270 8.76 -1.93 7.60
CA ALA A 270 7.79 -2.62 6.77
C ALA A 270 7.08 -1.71 5.77
N ASP A 271 6.23 -0.83 6.21
CA ASP A 271 5.33 -0.10 5.33
C ASP A 271 5.44 1.41 5.52
N VAL A 272 5.13 2.16 4.47
CA VAL A 272 5.21 3.62 4.45
C VAL A 272 4.04 4.22 3.68
N HIS A 273 3.31 5.14 4.31
CA HIS A 273 2.23 5.90 3.69
C HIS A 273 2.29 7.38 4.03
N ILE A 274 1.67 8.19 3.16
CA ILE A 274 1.49 9.63 3.38
C ILE A 274 0.01 9.90 3.65
N SER A 275 -0.28 10.79 4.59
CA SER A 275 -1.64 11.23 4.87
C SER A 275 -2.32 11.83 3.63
N PRO A 276 -3.66 11.72 3.49
CA PRO A 276 -4.39 12.23 2.31
C PRO A 276 -4.17 13.73 2.05
N ASP A 277 -3.90 14.51 3.09
CA ASP A 277 -3.56 15.94 2.99
C ASP A 277 -2.12 16.20 2.51
N GLY A 278 -1.27 15.15 2.45
CA GLY A 278 0.12 15.23 1.99
C GLY A 278 1.11 15.84 2.99
N LYS A 279 0.69 16.03 4.25
CA LYS A 279 1.50 16.74 5.26
C LYS A 279 2.39 15.84 6.09
N PHE A 280 1.99 14.57 6.29
CA PHE A 280 2.65 13.66 7.20
C PHE A 280 2.95 12.32 6.53
N LEU A 281 4.10 11.77 6.86
CA LEU A 281 4.53 10.43 6.47
C LEU A 281 4.54 9.53 7.71
N TYR A 282 4.06 8.31 7.55
CA TYR A 282 4.02 7.27 8.56
C TYR A 282 4.81 6.07 8.08
N ALA A 283 5.56 5.42 8.99
CA ALA A 283 6.31 4.22 8.65
C ALA A 283 6.39 3.26 9.84
N THR A 284 6.13 1.97 9.58
CA THR A 284 6.16 0.92 10.60
C THR A 284 7.50 0.21 10.67
N ASN A 285 7.89 -0.23 11.87
CA ASN A 285 9.03 -1.09 12.13
C ASN A 285 8.57 -2.33 12.92
N ARG A 286 8.81 -3.50 12.35
CA ARG A 286 8.56 -4.82 12.96
C ARG A 286 9.73 -5.20 13.86
N GLY A 287 10.22 -6.44 13.74
CA GLY A 287 11.32 -6.97 14.56
C GLY A 287 10.90 -6.99 16.02
N THR A 288 11.70 -6.39 16.88
CA THR A 288 11.38 -6.27 18.31
C THR A 288 10.80 -4.91 18.70
N ALA A 289 10.84 -3.90 17.80
CA ALA A 289 10.31 -2.56 18.04
C ALA A 289 8.76 -2.53 18.04
N ASN A 290 8.15 -3.10 17.01
CA ASN A 290 6.69 -3.12 16.81
C ASN A 290 6.05 -1.73 16.99
N ASP A 291 6.62 -0.74 16.32
CA ASP A 291 6.23 0.67 16.42
C ASP A 291 5.89 1.29 15.06
N ILE A 292 5.34 2.49 15.12
CA ILE A 292 5.09 3.37 13.98
C ILE A 292 5.69 4.74 14.26
N SER A 293 6.44 5.25 13.30
CA SER A 293 7.03 6.60 13.34
C SER A 293 6.24 7.56 12.46
N VAL A 294 6.07 8.78 12.93
CA VAL A 294 5.38 9.88 12.26
C VAL A 294 6.37 10.98 11.94
N PHE A 295 6.36 11.44 10.70
CA PHE A 295 7.20 12.54 10.24
C PHE A 295 6.36 13.61 9.56
N LYS A 296 6.69 14.88 9.79
CA LYS A 296 6.18 16.00 9.00
C LYS A 296 6.98 16.14 7.72
N ILE A 297 6.27 16.30 6.61
CA ILE A 297 6.88 16.56 5.31
C ILE A 297 7.12 18.05 5.17
N LEU A 298 8.39 18.45 5.20
CA LEU A 298 8.81 19.84 5.04
C LEU A 298 9.01 20.20 3.56
N LYS A 299 9.30 21.48 3.32
CA LYS A 299 9.73 21.95 2.00
C LYS A 299 10.95 21.16 1.51
N LYS A 300 11.05 20.97 0.19
CA LYS A 300 12.12 20.20 -0.49
C LYS A 300 12.14 18.70 -0.18
N GLY A 301 11.06 18.14 0.41
CA GLY A 301 10.95 16.70 0.68
C GLY A 301 11.73 16.21 1.91
N ILE A 302 12.14 17.12 2.80
CA ILE A 302 12.80 16.77 4.06
C ILE A 302 11.76 16.27 5.05
N LEU A 303 12.09 15.24 5.83
CA LEU A 303 11.26 14.68 6.89
C LEU A 303 11.73 15.17 8.26
N GLU A 304 10.79 15.68 9.06
CA GLU A 304 10.99 16.07 10.46
C GLU A 304 10.26 15.08 11.36
N PHE A 305 10.98 14.43 12.27
CA PHE A 305 10.39 13.47 13.21
C PHE A 305 9.43 14.16 14.19
N ILE A 306 8.25 13.55 14.40
CA ILE A 306 7.21 14.04 15.32
C ILE A 306 6.97 13.06 16.46
N GLN A 307 6.69 11.80 16.15
CA GLN A 307 6.25 10.81 17.13
C GLN A 307 6.75 9.41 16.75
N ARG A 308 7.04 8.61 17.75
CA ARG A 308 7.11 7.15 17.64
C ARG A 308 6.22 6.57 18.73
N THR A 309 5.37 5.62 18.36
CA THR A 309 4.46 4.97 19.30
C THR A 309 4.35 3.48 19.01
N SER A 310 4.11 2.67 20.05
CA SER A 310 3.80 1.26 19.87
C SER A 310 2.57 1.09 19.00
N THR A 311 2.58 0.09 18.13
CA THR A 311 1.41 -0.29 17.32
C THR A 311 0.41 -1.16 18.10
N LEU A 312 0.74 -1.54 19.35
CA LEU A 312 -0.08 -2.35 20.26
C LEU A 312 -0.29 -3.79 19.80
N GLY A 313 0.59 -4.27 18.91
CA GLY A 313 0.60 -5.65 18.41
C GLY A 313 1.99 -6.04 17.95
N LYS A 314 2.16 -7.25 17.44
CA LYS A 314 3.44 -7.78 16.95
C LYS A 314 3.42 -7.99 15.44
N GLY A 315 4.48 -7.52 14.78
CA GLY A 315 4.63 -7.61 13.33
C GLY A 315 3.72 -6.66 12.56
N PRO A 316 3.77 -5.32 12.79
CA PRO A 316 3.02 -4.32 12.01
C PRO A 316 3.51 -4.31 10.56
N ARG A 317 3.01 -5.27 9.74
CA ARG A 317 3.52 -5.52 8.39
C ARG A 317 3.00 -4.53 7.35
N ASN A 318 1.73 -4.13 7.50
CA ASN A 318 1.06 -3.18 6.63
C ASN A 318 0.11 -2.31 7.45
N PHE A 319 -0.13 -1.10 6.99
CA PHE A 319 -1.14 -0.21 7.55
C PHE A 319 -1.79 0.61 6.45
N VAL A 320 -2.94 1.19 6.75
CA VAL A 320 -3.64 2.08 5.83
C VAL A 320 -4.19 3.29 6.58
N ILE A 321 -4.23 4.43 5.91
CA ILE A 321 -4.95 5.62 6.39
C ILE A 321 -6.29 5.66 5.68
N ASP A 322 -7.38 5.84 6.42
CA ASP A 322 -8.72 5.92 5.83
C ASP A 322 -8.83 7.09 4.83
N PRO A 323 -9.73 7.05 3.85
CA PRO A 323 -9.81 8.06 2.81
C PRO A 323 -10.05 9.49 3.31
N THR A 324 -10.66 9.66 4.48
CA THR A 324 -10.86 10.98 5.12
C THR A 324 -9.62 11.47 5.87
N GLY A 325 -8.71 10.54 6.20
CA GLY A 325 -7.50 10.81 6.99
C GLY A 325 -7.74 10.92 8.49
N ASN A 326 -8.88 10.48 8.99
CA ASN A 326 -9.22 10.53 10.42
C ASN A 326 -8.63 9.38 11.22
N PHE A 327 -8.45 8.22 10.58
CA PHE A 327 -7.98 7.00 11.23
C PHE A 327 -6.80 6.39 10.47
N LEU A 328 -5.99 5.66 11.22
CA LEU A 328 -4.91 4.82 10.70
C LEU A 328 -5.10 3.42 11.31
N LEU A 329 -5.12 2.40 10.44
CA LEU A 329 -5.35 1.01 10.79
C LEU A 329 -4.08 0.21 10.56
N VAL A 330 -3.57 -0.48 11.59
CA VAL A 330 -2.32 -1.27 11.52
C VAL A 330 -2.63 -2.75 11.60
N GLY A 331 -2.26 -3.50 10.55
CA GLY A 331 -2.37 -4.96 10.51
C GLY A 331 -1.13 -5.63 11.11
N HIS A 332 -1.35 -6.50 12.10
CA HIS A 332 -0.31 -7.25 12.80
C HIS A 332 -0.28 -8.72 12.38
N GLN A 333 0.78 -9.09 11.70
CA GLN A 333 0.97 -10.45 11.19
C GLN A 333 0.98 -11.52 12.28
N TYR A 334 1.49 -11.20 13.50
CA TYR A 334 1.74 -12.19 14.54
C TYR A 334 0.76 -12.15 15.71
N THR A 335 0.17 -11.00 16.04
CA THR A 335 -0.88 -10.91 17.06
C THR A 335 -2.28 -11.11 16.51
N ASN A 336 -2.42 -11.26 15.18
CA ASN A 336 -3.68 -11.60 14.52
C ASN A 336 -4.78 -10.57 14.79
N ASP A 337 -4.44 -9.29 14.60
CA ASP A 337 -5.38 -8.20 14.77
C ASP A 337 -5.08 -7.00 13.86
N ILE A 338 -6.06 -6.12 13.73
CA ILE A 338 -5.91 -4.80 13.12
C ILE A 338 -6.25 -3.76 14.19
N VAL A 339 -5.27 -2.99 14.65
CA VAL A 339 -5.47 -1.93 15.64
C VAL A 339 -5.81 -0.62 14.97
N ILE A 340 -6.80 0.10 15.53
CA ILE A 340 -7.31 1.36 14.96
C ILE A 340 -6.81 2.53 15.81
N PHE A 341 -6.09 3.45 15.16
CA PHE A 341 -5.63 4.72 15.74
C PHE A 341 -6.45 5.88 15.18
N LYS A 342 -6.78 6.85 16.05
CA LYS A 342 -7.24 8.16 15.60
C LYS A 342 -6.04 9.01 15.22
N ARG A 343 -6.11 9.67 14.07
CA ARG A 343 -5.10 10.59 13.57
C ARG A 343 -5.52 12.04 13.81
N ASP A 344 -4.63 12.84 14.35
CA ASP A 344 -4.81 14.29 14.40
C ASP A 344 -4.34 14.91 13.06
N ALA A 345 -5.23 15.55 12.34
CA ALA A 345 -4.94 16.13 11.02
C ALA A 345 -4.01 17.36 11.09
N THR A 346 -3.89 18.00 12.24
CA THR A 346 -3.07 19.20 12.46
C THR A 346 -1.63 18.85 12.81
N THR A 347 -1.46 17.90 13.73
CA THR A 347 -0.15 17.50 14.27
C THR A 347 0.41 16.24 13.63
N GLY A 348 -0.43 15.42 12.99
CA GLY A 348 -0.08 14.09 12.46
C GLY A 348 -0.05 13.00 13.53
N SER A 349 -0.19 13.34 14.81
CA SER A 349 -0.06 12.39 15.92
C SER A 349 -1.14 11.31 15.90
N LEU A 350 -0.77 10.14 16.41
CA LEU A 350 -1.64 8.97 16.55
C LEU A 350 -2.02 8.75 18.02
N THR A 351 -3.29 8.46 18.25
CA THR A 351 -3.83 8.06 19.57
C THR A 351 -4.62 6.77 19.41
N ALA A 352 -4.37 5.78 20.26
CA ALA A 352 -5.11 4.53 20.23
C ALA A 352 -6.59 4.77 20.54
N THR A 353 -7.48 4.13 19.77
CA THR A 353 -8.94 4.23 19.99
C THR A 353 -9.46 3.19 20.98
N GLY A 354 -8.68 2.16 21.28
CA GLY A 354 -9.13 0.97 22.01
C GLY A 354 -9.91 -0.02 21.12
N LYS A 355 -10.12 0.29 19.83
CA LYS A 355 -10.79 -0.60 18.87
C LYS A 355 -9.78 -1.43 18.11
N ASN A 356 -10.10 -2.71 17.90
CA ASN A 356 -9.34 -3.62 17.05
C ASN A 356 -10.24 -4.63 16.34
N ILE A 357 -9.80 -5.14 15.21
CA ILE A 357 -10.45 -6.22 14.46
C ILE A 357 -9.62 -7.48 14.70
N ALA A 358 -10.17 -8.48 15.39
CA ALA A 358 -9.54 -9.79 15.51
C ALA A 358 -9.58 -10.51 14.16
N LEU A 359 -8.42 -10.76 13.57
CA LEU A 359 -8.29 -11.37 12.26
C LEU A 359 -6.94 -12.06 12.13
N CYS A 360 -6.95 -13.34 11.75
CA CYS A 360 -5.74 -14.12 11.55
C CYS A 360 -4.83 -13.51 10.48
N SER A 361 -3.59 -13.20 10.88
CA SER A 361 -2.47 -12.77 10.04
C SER A 361 -2.81 -11.74 8.95
N PRO A 362 -3.39 -10.56 9.29
CA PRO A 362 -3.66 -9.50 8.31
C PRO A 362 -2.33 -8.89 7.87
N VAL A 363 -2.07 -8.86 6.56
CA VAL A 363 -0.79 -8.43 5.99
C VAL A 363 -0.92 -7.43 4.85
N CYS A 364 -2.17 -7.16 4.42
CA CYS A 364 -2.49 -6.12 3.44
C CYS A 364 -3.85 -5.51 3.75
N LEU A 365 -3.91 -4.20 3.85
CA LEU A 365 -5.12 -3.40 4.08
C LEU A 365 -5.23 -2.39 2.94
N VAL A 366 -6.37 -2.38 2.25
CA VAL A 366 -6.67 -1.39 1.21
C VAL A 366 -8.10 -0.92 1.34
N PHE A 367 -8.33 0.36 1.10
CA PHE A 367 -9.69 0.89 0.98
C PHE A 367 -10.15 0.85 -0.48
N GLY A 368 -11.34 0.30 -0.72
CA GLY A 368 -12.12 0.56 -1.91
C GLY A 368 -12.70 1.98 -1.84
N LYS A 369 -12.80 2.63 -2.97
CA LYS A 369 -13.36 3.98 -3.09
C LYS A 369 -14.87 3.94 -3.01
#